data_acf251d8ac70ce50af5d69e0dac7d2a2
#
_entry.id   acf251d8ac70ce50af5d69e0dac7d2a2
#
_cell.length_a   1.000
_cell.length_b   1.000
_cell.length_c   1.000
_cell.angle_alpha   90.00
_cell.angle_beta   90.00
_cell.angle_gamma   90.00
#
_symmetry.space_group_name_H-M   'P 1'
#
loop_
_entity.id
_entity.type
_entity.pdbx_description
1 polymer ?
#
loop_
_entity_poly.entity_id
_entity_poly.type
_entity_poly.pdbx_seq_one_letter_code
_entity_poly.pdbx_strand_id
1 'polypeptide(L)'
;IGHEIGHAFDNSGAQYDEIGRKINWWTEKDEAEFKKKQEHFVEYYSRFEVIDDVVQDSEITIGENMADFAGMQCVMDILEGDKEAQKEALESYARVWARLGTEKYVTDVRFLSDVHSAANVRVDAIVSSLDQFYELYDIQEGDEMYVAPEDRLKLW
;
A
#
# COMPACT_ATOMS: atom_id res chain seq x y z
N ILE A 1 -11.66 8.13 -1.37
CA ILE A 1 -12.82 7.47 -0.71
C ILE A 1 -12.44 6.06 -0.29
N GLY A 2 -11.95 5.19 -1.20
CA GLY A 2 -11.55 3.80 -0.87
C GLY A 2 -10.49 3.73 0.24
N HIS A 3 -9.50 4.60 0.21
CA HIS A 3 -8.50 4.76 1.27
C HIS A 3 -9.13 5.01 2.64
N GLU A 4 -10.02 6.01 2.75
CA GLU A 4 -10.69 6.34 4.03
C GLU A 4 -11.58 5.20 4.56
N ILE A 5 -12.20 4.45 3.66
CA ILE A 5 -12.93 3.23 4.04
C ILE A 5 -11.96 2.14 4.49
N GLY A 6 -10.81 2.04 3.82
CA GLY A 6 -9.72 1.13 4.16
C GLY A 6 -9.23 1.26 5.60
N HIS A 7 -9.22 2.47 6.15
CA HIS A 7 -8.87 2.72 7.56
C HIS A 7 -9.76 2.00 8.58
N ALA A 8 -10.96 1.57 8.21
CA ALA A 8 -11.77 0.73 9.10
C ALA A 8 -11.14 -0.66 9.33
N PHE A 9 -10.23 -1.07 8.45
CA PHE A 9 -9.62 -2.40 8.42
C PHE A 9 -8.08 -2.35 8.43
N ASP A 10 -7.47 -1.21 8.73
CA ASP A 10 -6.04 -1.12 8.97
C ASP A 10 -5.66 -1.64 10.38
N ASN A 11 -4.39 -1.56 10.75
CA ASN A 11 -3.89 -2.01 12.04
C ASN A 11 -4.51 -1.31 13.25
N SER A 12 -5.09 -0.12 13.07
CA SER A 12 -5.75 0.67 14.11
C SER A 12 -7.27 0.50 14.07
N GLY A 13 -7.90 0.67 12.89
CA GLY A 13 -9.34 0.57 12.72
C GLY A 13 -9.88 -0.82 13.03
N ALA A 14 -9.13 -1.85 12.68
CA ALA A 14 -9.48 -3.25 12.97
C ALA A 14 -9.66 -3.57 14.47
N GLN A 15 -9.24 -2.67 15.37
CA GLN A 15 -9.46 -2.80 16.82
C GLN A 15 -10.84 -2.31 17.27
N TYR A 16 -11.65 -1.76 16.36
CA TYR A 16 -12.97 -1.21 16.65
C TYR A 16 -14.06 -2.02 15.97
N ASP A 17 -15.21 -2.16 16.64
CA ASP A 17 -16.39 -2.80 16.07
C ASP A 17 -17.19 -1.85 15.14
N GLU A 18 -18.27 -2.35 14.57
CA GLU A 18 -19.13 -1.64 13.63
C GLU A 18 -19.83 -0.38 14.20
N ILE A 19 -19.77 -0.17 15.50
CA ILE A 19 -20.29 1.04 16.17
C ILE A 19 -19.20 1.87 16.84
N GLY A 20 -17.93 1.59 16.53
CA GLY A 20 -16.77 2.36 16.98
C GLY A 20 -16.32 2.08 18.41
N ARG A 21 -16.69 0.95 19.01
CA ARG A 21 -16.20 0.55 20.33
C ARG A 21 -14.89 -0.22 20.19
N LYS A 22 -13.90 0.12 20.99
CA LYS A 22 -12.61 -0.59 21.02
C LYS A 22 -12.78 -1.93 21.75
N ILE A 23 -13.10 -2.98 21.00
CA ILE A 23 -13.22 -4.36 21.50
C ILE A 23 -12.63 -5.33 20.48
N ASN A 24 -12.08 -6.45 20.95
CA ASN A 24 -11.69 -7.52 20.02
C ASN A 24 -12.96 -8.28 19.56
N TRP A 25 -13.32 -8.09 18.30
CA TRP A 25 -14.45 -8.75 17.62
C TRP A 25 -14.01 -9.87 16.68
N TRP A 26 -12.69 -10.05 16.54
CA TRP A 26 -12.10 -11.08 15.69
C TRP A 26 -12.19 -12.47 16.35
N THR A 27 -12.30 -13.52 15.53
CA THR A 27 -11.96 -14.85 16.01
C THR A 27 -10.44 -14.98 16.17
N GLU A 28 -9.97 -15.87 17.05
CA GLU A 28 -8.53 -16.10 17.23
C GLU A 28 -7.83 -16.44 15.90
N LYS A 29 -8.52 -17.18 15.01
CA LYS A 29 -7.99 -17.55 13.70
C LYS A 29 -7.86 -16.33 12.78
N ASP A 30 -8.91 -15.52 12.70
CA ASP A 30 -8.92 -14.35 11.80
C ASP A 30 -7.92 -13.30 12.27
N GLU A 31 -7.81 -13.08 13.59
CA GLU A 31 -6.80 -12.20 14.17
C GLU A 31 -5.37 -12.65 13.83
N ALA A 32 -5.09 -13.96 13.94
CA ALA A 32 -3.78 -14.52 13.60
C ALA A 32 -3.46 -14.37 12.09
N GLU A 33 -4.44 -14.58 11.20
CA GLU A 33 -4.26 -14.38 9.77
C GLU A 33 -4.08 -12.89 9.41
N PHE A 34 -4.85 -12.02 10.03
CA PHE A 34 -4.71 -10.57 9.83
C PHE A 34 -3.33 -10.07 10.29
N LYS A 35 -2.83 -10.57 11.43
CA LYS A 35 -1.48 -10.24 11.90
C LYS A 35 -0.38 -10.65 10.90
N LYS A 36 -0.48 -11.82 10.29
CA LYS A 36 0.47 -12.24 9.24
C LYS A 36 0.44 -11.30 8.04
N LYS A 37 -0.74 -10.82 7.65
CA LYS A 37 -0.87 -9.82 6.58
C LYS A 37 -0.20 -8.50 6.97
N GLN A 38 -0.39 -8.03 8.19
CA GLN A 38 0.29 -6.84 8.71
C GLN A 38 1.83 -7.01 8.67
N GLU A 39 2.34 -8.14 9.16
CA GLU A 39 3.78 -8.46 9.11
C GLU A 39 4.30 -8.46 7.66
N HIS A 40 3.53 -9.01 6.71
CA HIS A 40 3.88 -8.98 5.29
C HIS A 40 3.89 -7.55 4.72
N PHE A 41 2.93 -6.69 5.08
CA PHE A 41 2.94 -5.29 4.67
C PHE A 41 4.20 -4.56 5.18
N VAL A 42 4.57 -4.75 6.44
CA VAL A 42 5.78 -4.16 7.01
C VAL A 42 7.02 -4.64 6.27
N GLU A 43 7.17 -5.95 6.04
CA GLU A 43 8.29 -6.52 5.31
C GLU A 43 8.34 -6.03 3.86
N TYR A 44 7.20 -5.99 3.18
CA TYR A 44 7.11 -5.56 1.80
C TYR A 44 7.55 -4.10 1.62
N TYR A 45 7.01 -3.19 2.43
CA TYR A 45 7.34 -1.76 2.35
C TYR A 45 8.78 -1.44 2.79
N SER A 46 9.40 -2.26 3.63
CA SER A 46 10.80 -2.09 4.02
C SER A 46 11.81 -2.25 2.86
N ARG A 47 11.35 -2.73 1.71
CA ARG A 47 12.18 -2.91 0.49
C ARG A 47 12.24 -1.64 -0.37
N PHE A 48 11.39 -0.64 -0.11
CA PHE A 48 11.26 0.56 -0.94
C PHE A 48 12.02 1.74 -0.34
N GLU A 49 12.92 2.29 -1.14
CA GLU A 49 13.70 3.45 -0.75
C GLU A 49 12.95 4.76 -1.04
N VAL A 50 13.05 5.70 -0.12
CA VAL A 50 12.59 7.08 -0.35
C VAL A 50 13.53 7.78 -1.32
N ILE A 51 14.84 7.61 -1.08
CA ILE A 51 15.97 8.07 -1.89
C ILE A 51 17.19 7.25 -1.46
N ASP A 52 18.16 7.10 -2.31
CA ASP A 52 19.47 6.44 -2.11
C ASP A 52 19.73 5.89 -0.69
N ASP A 53 19.49 4.60 -0.48
CA ASP A 53 19.69 3.87 0.78
C ASP A 53 18.84 4.37 1.99
N VAL A 54 17.87 5.27 1.79
CA VAL A 54 16.99 5.78 2.85
C VAL A 54 15.61 5.12 2.77
N VAL A 55 15.25 4.37 3.80
CA VAL A 55 13.96 3.68 3.94
C VAL A 55 13.19 4.28 5.11
N GLN A 56 11.87 4.48 4.98
CA GLN A 56 11.00 4.83 6.10
C GLN A 56 10.72 3.60 6.97
N ASP A 57 10.42 3.85 8.24
CA ASP A 57 9.96 2.81 9.15
C ASP A 57 8.55 2.35 8.75
N SER A 58 8.47 1.16 8.15
CA SER A 58 7.21 0.58 7.68
C SER A 58 6.25 0.16 8.80
N GLU A 59 6.71 0.02 10.05
CA GLU A 59 5.83 -0.16 11.20
C GLU A 59 5.05 1.12 11.54
N ILE A 60 5.65 2.29 11.31
CA ILE A 60 4.97 3.59 11.49
C ILE A 60 3.94 3.82 10.37
N THR A 61 4.26 3.44 9.15
CA THR A 61 3.44 3.76 7.97
C THR A 61 2.40 2.69 7.62
N ILE A 62 2.34 1.57 8.34
CA ILE A 62 1.52 0.41 7.98
C ILE A 62 0.03 0.74 7.80
N GLY A 63 -0.56 1.57 8.66
CA GLY A 63 -1.99 1.90 8.57
C GLY A 63 -2.34 2.60 7.26
N GLU A 64 -1.55 3.61 6.90
CA GLU A 64 -1.70 4.35 5.65
C GLU A 64 -1.45 3.46 4.42
N ASN A 65 -0.44 2.59 4.50
CA ASN A 65 -0.11 1.66 3.43
C ASN A 65 -1.22 0.62 3.19
N MET A 66 -1.83 0.09 4.25
CA MET A 66 -2.98 -0.81 4.16
C MET A 66 -4.21 -0.10 3.58
N ALA A 67 -4.48 1.14 3.99
CA ALA A 67 -5.59 1.94 3.47
C ALA A 67 -5.40 2.28 1.98
N ASP A 68 -4.19 2.64 1.57
CA ASP A 68 -3.85 2.89 0.16
C ASP A 68 -4.05 1.64 -0.70
N PHE A 69 -3.54 0.49 -0.25
CA PHE A 69 -3.70 -0.76 -0.97
C PHE A 69 -5.17 -1.15 -1.10
N ALA A 70 -5.95 -1.10 -0.01
CA ALA A 70 -7.40 -1.37 -0.04
C ALA A 70 -8.13 -0.44 -1.00
N GLY A 71 -7.79 0.84 -1.01
CA GLY A 71 -8.36 1.84 -1.90
C GLY A 71 -8.08 1.55 -3.37
N MET A 72 -6.84 1.19 -3.72
CA MET A 72 -6.46 0.90 -5.11
C MET A 72 -7.00 -0.45 -5.56
N GLN A 73 -6.98 -1.49 -4.72
CA GLN A 73 -7.62 -2.76 -5.02
C GLN A 73 -9.11 -2.57 -5.35
N CYS A 74 -9.83 -1.79 -4.56
CA CYS A 74 -11.23 -1.45 -4.81
C CYS A 74 -11.44 -0.75 -6.17
N VAL A 75 -10.53 0.15 -6.56
CA VAL A 75 -10.58 0.79 -7.88
C VAL A 75 -10.37 -0.23 -9.00
N MET A 76 -9.39 -1.13 -8.87
CA MET A 76 -9.13 -2.19 -9.86
C MET A 76 -10.32 -3.14 -10.00
N ASP A 77 -10.99 -3.49 -8.90
CA ASP A 77 -12.17 -4.35 -8.89
C ASP A 77 -13.39 -3.67 -9.56
N ILE A 78 -13.61 -2.37 -9.28
CA ILE A 78 -14.67 -1.58 -9.94
C ILE A 78 -14.46 -1.49 -11.45
N LEU A 79 -13.21 -1.43 -11.90
CA LEU A 79 -12.82 -1.31 -13.30
C LEU A 79 -12.52 -2.67 -13.94
N GLU A 80 -12.90 -3.78 -13.30
CA GLU A 80 -12.66 -5.13 -13.83
C GLU A 80 -13.20 -5.28 -15.26
N GLY A 81 -12.35 -5.75 -16.18
CA GLY A 81 -12.68 -5.93 -17.60
C GLY A 81 -12.48 -4.69 -18.48
N ASP A 82 -12.24 -3.52 -17.92
CA ASP A 82 -11.92 -2.28 -18.67
C ASP A 82 -10.42 -1.93 -18.52
N LYS A 83 -9.59 -2.54 -19.36
CA LYS A 83 -8.12 -2.36 -19.32
C LYS A 83 -7.67 -0.91 -19.52
N GLU A 84 -8.37 -0.15 -20.35
CA GLU A 84 -8.04 1.27 -20.60
C GLU A 84 -8.31 2.10 -19.34
N ALA A 85 -9.47 1.91 -18.71
CA ALA A 85 -9.81 2.58 -17.46
C ALA A 85 -8.87 2.16 -16.30
N GLN A 86 -8.51 0.89 -16.20
CA GLN A 86 -7.54 0.42 -15.22
C GLN A 86 -6.17 1.09 -15.41
N LYS A 87 -5.68 1.17 -16.65
CA LYS A 87 -4.43 1.84 -16.98
C LYS A 87 -4.48 3.33 -16.64
N GLU A 88 -5.55 4.02 -17.03
CA GLU A 88 -5.75 5.43 -16.70
C GLU A 88 -5.78 5.66 -15.18
N ALA A 89 -6.40 4.77 -14.41
CA ALA A 89 -6.44 4.84 -12.95
C ALA A 89 -5.04 4.72 -12.34
N LEU A 90 -4.21 3.76 -12.78
CA LEU A 90 -2.83 3.60 -12.30
C LEU A 90 -1.98 4.84 -12.65
N GLU A 91 -2.07 5.34 -13.88
CA GLU A 91 -1.36 6.54 -14.29
C GLU A 91 -1.84 7.79 -13.53
N SER A 92 -3.14 7.91 -13.29
CA SER A 92 -3.71 9.02 -12.51
C SER A 92 -3.23 8.97 -11.06
N TYR A 93 -3.18 7.79 -10.45
CA TYR A 93 -2.64 7.60 -9.12
C TYR A 93 -1.18 8.05 -9.05
N ALA A 94 -0.34 7.61 -9.97
CA ALA A 94 1.05 8.04 -10.05
C ALA A 94 1.19 9.58 -10.21
N ARG A 95 0.35 10.20 -11.04
CA ARG A 95 0.35 11.66 -11.24
C ARG A 95 -0.04 12.45 -9.97
N VAL A 96 -1.00 11.94 -9.19
CA VAL A 96 -1.42 12.58 -7.91
C VAL A 96 -0.26 12.63 -6.93
N TRP A 97 0.59 11.61 -6.91
CA TRP A 97 1.74 11.52 -6.03
C TRP A 97 3.04 12.09 -6.61
N ALA A 98 3.04 12.53 -7.88
CA ALA A 98 4.21 13.17 -8.48
C ALA A 98 4.56 14.46 -7.74
N ARG A 99 5.63 14.45 -6.95
CA ARG A 99 6.12 15.57 -6.13
C ARG A 99 7.59 15.81 -6.36
N LEU A 100 8.01 17.06 -6.18
CA LEU A 100 9.41 17.44 -6.15
C LEU A 100 9.77 17.78 -4.69
N GLY A 101 10.87 17.23 -4.22
CA GLY A 101 11.44 17.51 -2.91
C GLY A 101 12.95 17.64 -3.00
N THR A 102 13.57 18.30 -2.03
CA THR A 102 15.01 18.27 -1.88
C THR A 102 15.41 17.05 -1.06
N GLU A 103 16.59 16.51 -1.31
CA GLU A 103 17.17 15.42 -0.50
C GLU A 103 17.10 15.74 1.00
N LYS A 104 17.49 16.94 1.39
CA LYS A 104 17.41 17.42 2.77
C LYS A 104 15.98 17.32 3.36
N TYR A 105 14.95 17.54 2.57
CA TYR A 105 13.56 17.45 3.04
C TYR A 105 13.14 16.00 3.25
N VAL A 106 13.40 15.13 2.27
CA VAL A 106 12.98 13.72 2.33
C VAL A 106 13.81 12.87 3.31
N THR A 107 14.99 13.37 3.71
CA THR A 107 15.82 12.74 4.75
C THR A 107 15.65 13.39 6.14
N ASP A 108 14.81 14.42 6.27
CA ASP A 108 14.50 15.04 7.59
C ASP A 108 13.78 14.02 8.49
N VAL A 109 14.21 13.93 9.73
CA VAL A 109 13.66 12.99 10.70
C VAL A 109 12.13 13.15 10.91
N ARG A 110 11.61 14.36 10.73
CA ARG A 110 10.17 14.62 10.82
C ARG A 110 9.41 14.05 9.64
N PHE A 111 10.01 14.08 8.45
CA PHE A 111 9.46 13.44 7.27
C PHE A 111 9.50 11.90 7.42
N LEU A 112 10.64 11.36 7.85
CA LEU A 112 10.82 9.91 8.03
C LEU A 112 9.99 9.31 9.18
N SER A 113 9.52 10.14 10.12
CA SER A 113 8.59 9.74 11.21
C SER A 113 7.12 10.03 10.91
N ASP A 114 6.79 10.50 9.71
CA ASP A 114 5.40 10.66 9.25
C ASP A 114 4.72 9.27 9.12
N VAL A 115 3.44 9.21 9.44
CA VAL A 115 2.65 7.97 9.30
C VAL A 115 2.37 7.60 7.84
N HIS A 116 2.57 8.54 6.92
CA HIS A 116 2.42 8.32 5.48
C HIS A 116 3.77 7.98 4.85
N SER A 117 3.78 6.97 4.02
CA SER A 117 4.94 6.67 3.17
C SER A 117 5.24 7.81 2.20
N ALA A 118 6.50 7.94 1.80
CA ALA A 118 6.93 8.88 0.77
C ALA A 118 6.14 8.69 -0.53
N ALA A 119 5.96 9.75 -1.29
CA ALA A 119 5.10 9.75 -2.47
C ALA A 119 5.51 8.69 -3.53
N ASN A 120 6.81 8.52 -3.78
CA ASN A 120 7.31 7.45 -4.66
C ASN A 120 7.01 6.06 -4.08
N VAL A 121 7.25 5.85 -2.79
CA VAL A 121 6.99 4.57 -2.11
C VAL A 121 5.50 4.21 -2.17
N ARG A 122 4.60 5.19 -1.95
CA ARG A 122 3.13 4.98 -2.10
C ARG A 122 2.75 4.49 -3.49
N VAL A 123 3.41 5.00 -4.53
CA VAL A 123 3.14 4.57 -5.92
C VAL A 123 3.78 3.21 -6.19
N ASP A 124 5.09 3.11 -5.98
CA ASP A 124 5.85 1.95 -6.43
C ASP A 124 5.43 0.68 -5.69
N ALA A 125 5.23 0.76 -4.37
CA ALA A 125 4.79 -0.38 -3.57
C ALA A 125 3.37 -0.85 -3.92
N ILE A 126 2.42 0.07 -4.14
CA ILE A 126 1.06 -0.29 -4.50
C ILE A 126 1.00 -0.87 -5.91
N VAL A 127 1.57 -0.15 -6.88
CA VAL A 127 1.47 -0.54 -8.30
C VAL A 127 2.13 -1.88 -8.55
N SER A 128 3.34 -2.12 -8.00
CA SER A 128 4.05 -3.38 -8.15
C SER A 128 3.41 -4.57 -7.41
N SER A 129 2.42 -4.32 -6.56
CA SER A 129 1.63 -5.36 -5.89
C SER A 129 0.37 -5.79 -6.65
N LEU A 130 -0.07 -5.03 -7.64
CA LEU A 130 -1.32 -5.29 -8.36
C LEU A 130 -1.10 -6.20 -9.56
N ASP A 131 -1.81 -7.31 -9.65
CA ASP A 131 -1.71 -8.23 -10.80
C ASP A 131 -2.04 -7.54 -12.13
N GLN A 132 -2.97 -6.58 -12.12
CA GLN A 132 -3.34 -5.78 -13.29
C GLN A 132 -2.16 -4.98 -13.86
N PHE A 133 -1.22 -4.53 -13.03
CA PHE A 133 -0.02 -3.83 -13.50
C PHE A 133 0.80 -4.71 -14.46
N TYR A 134 0.99 -5.96 -14.11
CA TYR A 134 1.74 -6.93 -14.92
C TYR A 134 1.07 -7.21 -16.25
N GLU A 135 -0.26 -7.33 -16.25
CA GLU A 135 -1.03 -7.57 -17.48
C GLU A 135 -1.09 -6.34 -18.41
N LEU A 136 -1.20 -5.13 -17.82
CA LEU A 136 -1.38 -3.88 -18.57
C LEU A 136 -0.09 -3.38 -19.19
N TYR A 137 1.05 -3.65 -18.56
CA TYR A 137 2.36 -3.13 -18.95
C TYR A 137 3.34 -4.22 -19.42
N ASP A 138 2.90 -5.48 -19.49
CA ASP A 138 3.71 -6.64 -19.88
C ASP A 138 4.99 -6.79 -19.04
N ILE A 139 4.87 -6.60 -17.71
CA ILE A 139 5.99 -6.66 -16.76
C ILE A 139 6.42 -8.11 -16.57
N GLN A 140 7.71 -8.36 -16.70
CA GLN A 140 8.32 -9.69 -16.67
C GLN A 140 9.38 -9.80 -15.56
N GLU A 141 9.71 -11.04 -15.18
CA GLU A 141 10.83 -11.29 -14.28
C GLU A 141 12.13 -10.69 -14.85
N GLY A 142 12.77 -9.84 -14.03
CA GLY A 142 13.97 -9.07 -14.40
C GLY A 142 13.71 -7.59 -14.68
N ASP A 143 12.46 -7.17 -14.81
CA ASP A 143 12.10 -5.75 -14.86
C ASP A 143 12.23 -5.10 -13.49
N GLU A 144 12.55 -3.80 -13.44
CA GLU A 144 12.86 -3.06 -12.22
C GLU A 144 11.74 -3.10 -11.16
N MET A 145 10.48 -3.03 -11.60
CA MET A 145 9.31 -3.07 -10.70
C MET A 145 8.70 -4.47 -10.53
N TYR A 146 9.41 -5.51 -10.98
CA TYR A 146 8.87 -6.87 -10.84
C TYR A 146 8.89 -7.34 -9.40
N VAL A 147 7.75 -7.86 -8.95
CA VAL A 147 7.59 -8.58 -7.68
C VAL A 147 6.96 -9.94 -7.98
N ALA A 148 7.56 -11.01 -7.44
CA ALA A 148 7.03 -12.35 -7.63
C ALA A 148 5.59 -12.48 -7.10
N PRO A 149 4.69 -13.22 -7.76
CA PRO A 149 3.27 -13.30 -7.38
C PRO A 149 3.00 -13.67 -5.92
N GLU A 150 3.85 -14.53 -5.35
CA GLU A 150 3.78 -14.95 -3.95
C GLU A 150 4.16 -13.85 -2.95
N ASP A 151 4.96 -12.87 -3.38
CA ASP A 151 5.43 -11.76 -2.57
C ASP A 151 4.55 -10.52 -2.66
N ARG A 152 3.57 -10.50 -3.60
CA ARG A 152 2.64 -9.37 -3.75
C ARG A 152 1.70 -9.27 -2.56
N LEU A 153 1.32 -8.04 -2.21
CA LEU A 153 0.39 -7.79 -1.11
C LEU A 153 -1.00 -8.41 -1.39
N LYS A 154 -1.62 -8.92 -0.34
CA LYS A 154 -2.99 -9.43 -0.36
C LYS A 154 -3.65 -9.08 0.97
N LEU A 155 -4.70 -8.30 0.91
CA LEU A 155 -5.42 -7.90 2.13
C LEU A 155 -6.61 -8.82 2.41
N TRP A 156 -7.29 -9.29 1.37
CA TRP A 156 -8.48 -10.17 1.47
C TRP A 156 -8.30 -11.46 0.69
#